data_eac2f62b334aa84553be0e157fbc06ed
#
_entry.id   eac2f62b334aa84553be0e157fbc06ed
#
_cell.length_a   1.000
_cell.length_b   1.000
_cell.length_c   1.000
_cell.angle_alpha   90.00
_cell.angle_beta   90.00
_cell.angle_gamma   90.00
#
_symmetry.space_group_name_H-M   'P 1'
#
loop_
_entity.id
_entity.type
_entity.pdbx_description
1 polymer ?
#
loop_
_entity_poly.entity_id
_entity_poly.type
_entity_poly.pdbx_seq_one_letter_code
_entity_poly.pdbx_strand_id
1 'polypeptide(L)'
;MFITPIKGVRNDAFFIAEKREVIMRKLCAVILSAVVWLVAAGTPASAAEHQSTLSAGYLQTHTDMPGSDDLKGINVKYRYEFTDTLGLVTSFSYANAKDEQKTHYSDTRWHEDSVRNRWFSVMAGPSVRVNEWFSAYAMAGVAYSRVSTFSGDYLRVTDNKGKTHDVLTGSDDGRHSNTSLAWGAGVQFNPTESVAVDVAYEGSGSGDWRTNSFIVGVGYKF
;
A
#
# COMPACT_ATOMS: atom_id res chain seq x y z
N MET A 1 20.77 -10.37 49.60
CA MET A 1 20.81 -9.23 48.69
C MET A 1 19.77 -9.50 47.62
N PHE A 2 18.55 -8.99 47.80
CA PHE A 2 17.41 -9.26 46.91
C PHE A 2 17.41 -8.22 45.81
N ILE A 3 17.50 -8.64 44.55
CA ILE A 3 17.34 -7.78 43.38
C ILE A 3 15.88 -7.79 43.02
N THR A 4 15.20 -6.67 43.24
CA THR A 4 13.82 -6.42 42.77
C THR A 4 13.81 -6.16 41.27
N PRO A 5 12.97 -6.82 40.47
CA PRO A 5 12.85 -6.55 39.06
C PRO A 5 12.08 -5.23 38.83
N ILE A 6 12.64 -4.36 38.01
CA ILE A 6 12.04 -3.09 37.61
C ILE A 6 10.84 -3.41 36.68
N LYS A 7 9.64 -3.42 37.23
CA LYS A 7 8.36 -3.48 36.52
C LYS A 7 7.95 -2.05 36.17
N GLY A 8 8.13 -1.61 34.96
CA GLY A 8 7.61 -0.30 34.55
C GLY A 8 7.77 0.08 33.07
N VAL A 9 8.86 -0.34 32.44
CA VAL A 9 9.20 0.19 31.08
C VAL A 9 8.53 -0.58 29.93
N ARG A 10 8.01 -1.77 30.19
CA ARG A 10 7.45 -2.64 29.13
C ARG A 10 6.00 -2.33 28.77
N ASN A 11 5.24 -1.69 29.65
CA ASN A 11 3.84 -1.37 29.40
C ASN A 11 3.64 -0.10 28.57
N ASP A 12 4.52 0.89 28.70
CA ASP A 12 4.35 2.18 28.01
C ASP A 12 4.60 2.07 26.50
N ALA A 13 5.56 1.26 26.08
CA ALA A 13 5.85 1.01 24.67
C ALA A 13 4.68 0.26 23.98
N PHE A 14 4.04 -0.66 24.68
CA PHE A 14 2.88 -1.40 24.17
C PHE A 14 1.66 -0.49 24.02
N PHE A 15 1.37 0.37 24.99
CA PHE A 15 0.27 1.35 24.92
C PHE A 15 0.48 2.42 23.85
N ILE A 16 1.73 2.82 23.60
CA ILE A 16 2.05 3.80 22.55
C ILE A 16 1.89 3.15 21.17
N ALA A 17 2.26 1.89 21.00
CA ALA A 17 2.09 1.16 19.74
C ALA A 17 0.61 0.95 19.41
N GLU A 18 -0.21 0.55 20.39
CA GLU A 18 -1.65 0.36 20.23
C GLU A 18 -2.38 1.69 19.91
N LYS A 19 -2.02 2.78 20.59
CA LYS A 19 -2.56 4.12 20.30
C LYS A 19 -2.21 4.58 18.87
N ARG A 20 -1.02 4.29 18.38
CA ARG A 20 -0.61 4.61 17.00
C ARG A 20 -1.40 3.80 15.97
N GLU A 21 -1.66 2.53 16.20
CA GLU A 21 -2.49 1.72 15.29
C GLU A 21 -3.93 2.24 15.20
N VAL A 22 -4.52 2.60 16.32
CA VAL A 22 -5.89 3.14 16.37
C VAL A 22 -5.99 4.50 15.68
N ILE A 23 -5.00 5.38 15.87
CA ILE A 23 -4.95 6.69 15.21
C ILE A 23 -4.79 6.52 13.69
N MET A 24 -3.91 5.62 13.25
CA MET A 24 -3.69 5.35 11.83
C MET A 24 -4.92 4.74 11.15
N ARG A 25 -5.63 3.81 11.80
CA ARG A 25 -6.89 3.26 11.29
C ARG A 25 -7.96 4.34 11.13
N LYS A 26 -8.06 5.25 12.09
CA LYS A 26 -8.99 6.38 12.01
C LYS A 26 -8.60 7.38 10.93
N LEU A 27 -7.30 7.66 10.76
CA LEU A 27 -6.81 8.54 9.71
C LEU A 27 -7.08 7.95 8.31
N CYS A 28 -6.82 6.67 8.10
CA CYS A 28 -7.12 5.98 6.85
C CYS A 28 -8.63 5.98 6.55
N ALA A 29 -9.48 5.77 7.56
CA ALA A 29 -10.92 5.81 7.39
C ALA A 29 -11.43 7.22 7.03
N VAL A 30 -10.86 8.27 7.63
CA VAL A 30 -11.19 9.67 7.32
C VAL A 30 -10.72 10.07 5.92
N ILE A 31 -9.53 9.64 5.50
CA ILE A 31 -9.01 9.92 4.15
C ILE A 31 -9.85 9.18 3.10
N LEU A 32 -10.17 7.89 3.32
CA LEU A 32 -11.04 7.12 2.43
C LEU A 32 -12.45 7.75 2.34
N SER A 33 -13.02 8.19 3.45
CA SER A 33 -14.32 8.85 3.44
C SER A 33 -14.28 10.21 2.73
N ALA A 34 -13.20 10.97 2.87
CA ALA A 34 -13.03 12.25 2.18
C ALA A 34 -12.92 12.08 0.65
N VAL A 35 -12.21 11.04 0.20
CA VAL A 35 -12.11 10.70 -1.24
C VAL A 35 -13.48 10.27 -1.79
N VAL A 36 -14.24 9.45 -1.06
CA VAL A 36 -15.58 9.03 -1.45
C VAL A 36 -16.55 10.22 -1.48
N TRP A 37 -16.44 11.16 -0.54
CA TRP A 37 -17.25 12.38 -0.55
C TRP A 37 -16.90 13.33 -1.69
N LEU A 38 -15.63 13.46 -2.07
CA LEU A 38 -15.19 14.23 -3.25
C LEU A 38 -15.74 13.65 -4.55
N VAL A 39 -15.79 12.32 -4.67
CA VAL A 39 -16.39 11.65 -5.82
C VAL A 39 -17.91 11.76 -5.84
N ALA A 40 -18.57 11.71 -4.67
CA ALA A 40 -20.03 11.80 -4.56
C ALA A 40 -20.56 13.24 -4.67
N ALA A 41 -19.75 14.25 -4.36
CA ALA A 41 -20.12 15.66 -4.48
C ALA A 41 -19.99 16.21 -5.92
N GLY A 42 -19.44 15.43 -6.84
CA GLY A 42 -19.41 15.72 -8.27
C GLY A 42 -20.81 15.60 -8.88
N THR A 43 -21.71 16.56 -8.60
CA THR A 43 -22.94 16.70 -9.35
C THR A 43 -22.60 17.06 -10.80
N PRO A 44 -23.24 16.45 -11.79
CA PRO A 44 -23.09 16.88 -13.18
C PRO A 44 -23.79 18.22 -13.34
N ALA A 45 -23.08 19.30 -13.11
CA ALA A 45 -23.55 20.65 -13.42
C ALA A 45 -22.80 21.14 -14.65
N SER A 46 -23.50 21.10 -15.76
CA SER A 46 -23.41 21.97 -16.94
C SER A 46 -22.13 22.77 -17.16
N ALA A 47 -21.60 22.58 -18.36
CA ALA A 47 -20.67 23.44 -19.08
C ALA A 47 -19.17 23.15 -18.87
N ALA A 48 -18.59 22.66 -19.88
CA ALA A 48 -17.25 22.78 -20.48
C ALA A 48 -15.99 23.09 -19.65
N GLU A 49 -16.06 23.58 -18.42
CA GLU A 49 -14.89 24.06 -17.69
C GLU A 49 -14.42 23.15 -16.53
N HIS A 50 -15.20 22.15 -16.12
CA HIS A 50 -14.85 21.30 -14.97
C HIS A 50 -14.92 19.81 -15.35
N GLN A 51 -13.84 19.28 -15.86
CA GLN A 51 -13.79 17.87 -16.25
C GLN A 51 -13.16 17.04 -15.12
N SER A 52 -13.79 15.90 -14.87
CA SER A 52 -13.30 14.91 -13.92
C SER A 52 -12.87 13.64 -14.62
N THR A 53 -11.79 13.03 -14.15
CA THR A 53 -11.34 11.73 -14.63
C THR A 53 -11.10 10.81 -13.43
N LEU A 54 -11.74 9.65 -13.43
CA LEU A 54 -11.49 8.58 -12.48
C LEU A 54 -10.77 7.45 -13.21
N SER A 55 -9.60 7.04 -12.73
CA SER A 55 -8.81 5.95 -13.31
C SER A 55 -8.47 4.90 -12.29
N ALA A 56 -8.39 3.66 -12.76
CA ALA A 56 -7.90 2.52 -12.01
C ALA A 56 -6.77 1.84 -12.79
N GLY A 57 -5.74 1.41 -12.10
CA GLY A 57 -4.55 0.86 -12.74
C GLY A 57 -3.94 -0.31 -11.98
N TYR A 58 -3.16 -1.07 -12.72
CA TYR A 58 -2.26 -2.07 -12.17
C TYR A 58 -0.95 -1.39 -11.74
N LEU A 59 -0.49 -1.79 -10.57
CA LEU A 59 0.72 -1.30 -9.94
C LEU A 59 1.70 -2.46 -9.75
N GLN A 60 2.92 -2.28 -10.22
CA GLN A 60 4.05 -3.14 -9.91
C GLN A 60 5.09 -2.33 -9.15
N THR A 61 5.46 -2.82 -7.99
CA THR A 61 6.33 -2.12 -7.05
C THR A 61 7.55 -2.95 -6.76
N HIS A 62 8.72 -2.36 -6.98
CA HIS A 62 10.01 -2.90 -6.57
C HIS A 62 10.44 -2.26 -5.24
N THR A 63 10.94 -3.06 -4.32
CA THR A 63 11.42 -2.61 -3.02
C THR A 63 12.81 -3.18 -2.72
N ASP A 64 13.66 -2.35 -2.13
CA ASP A 64 15.01 -2.75 -1.73
C ASP A 64 15.04 -3.50 -0.38
N MET A 65 13.87 -3.81 0.20
CA MET A 65 13.77 -4.53 1.47
C MET A 65 14.27 -5.96 1.34
N PRO A 66 15.18 -6.40 2.23
CA PRO A 66 15.72 -7.77 2.21
C PRO A 66 14.62 -8.85 2.31
N GLY A 67 14.67 -9.85 1.44
CA GLY A 67 13.73 -10.97 1.43
C GLY A 67 12.34 -10.61 0.89
N SER A 68 12.22 -9.55 0.11
CA SER A 68 10.97 -9.10 -0.45
C SER A 68 10.99 -9.21 -1.97
N ASP A 69 10.02 -9.94 -2.51
CA ASP A 69 9.75 -9.95 -3.94
C ASP A 69 9.01 -8.69 -4.40
N ASP A 70 8.92 -8.50 -5.71
CA ASP A 70 8.13 -7.43 -6.30
C ASP A 70 6.67 -7.48 -5.82
N LEU A 71 6.20 -6.36 -5.28
CA LEU A 71 4.81 -6.23 -4.84
C LEU A 71 3.94 -5.92 -6.07
N LYS A 72 2.76 -6.50 -6.06
CA LYS A 72 1.72 -6.23 -7.07
C LYS A 72 0.51 -5.62 -6.39
N GLY A 73 -0.15 -4.72 -7.11
CA GLY A 73 -1.24 -3.99 -6.49
C GLY A 73 -2.10 -3.23 -7.46
N ILE A 74 -2.90 -2.35 -6.88
CA ILE A 74 -3.85 -1.49 -7.58
C ILE A 74 -3.56 -0.03 -7.25
N ASN A 75 -3.85 0.81 -8.21
CA ASN A 75 -3.84 2.26 -8.06
C ASN A 75 -5.18 2.83 -8.50
N VAL A 76 -5.66 3.82 -7.77
CA VAL A 76 -6.85 4.61 -8.13
C VAL A 76 -6.44 6.06 -8.13
N LYS A 77 -6.74 6.77 -9.22
CA LYS A 77 -6.49 8.22 -9.35
C LYS A 77 -7.78 8.93 -9.67
N TYR A 78 -7.92 10.11 -9.06
CA TYR A 78 -8.95 11.06 -9.41
C TYR A 78 -8.29 12.36 -9.82
N ARG A 79 -8.64 12.85 -11.01
CA ARG A 79 -8.17 14.12 -11.53
C ARG A 79 -9.36 15.04 -11.76
N TYR A 80 -9.24 16.26 -11.26
CA TYR A 80 -10.20 17.32 -11.42
C TYR A 80 -9.55 18.51 -12.12
N GLU A 81 -10.13 18.96 -13.21
CA GLU A 81 -9.67 20.10 -13.97
C GLU A 81 -10.55 21.31 -13.66
N PHE A 82 -9.95 22.31 -13.03
CA PHE A 82 -10.66 23.55 -12.68
C PHE A 82 -10.51 24.64 -13.76
N THR A 83 -9.59 24.47 -14.71
CA THR A 83 -9.45 25.27 -15.93
C THR A 83 -9.12 24.35 -17.10
N ASP A 84 -9.16 24.86 -18.31
CA ASP A 84 -8.78 24.14 -19.54
C ASP A 84 -7.33 23.61 -19.50
N THR A 85 -6.47 24.20 -18.67
CA THR A 85 -5.06 23.86 -18.64
C THR A 85 -4.64 23.26 -17.29
N LEU A 86 -5.24 23.68 -16.18
CA LEU A 86 -4.80 23.33 -14.84
C LEU A 86 -5.81 22.46 -14.10
N GLY A 87 -5.32 21.48 -13.41
CA GLY A 87 -6.10 20.59 -12.57
C GLY A 87 -5.34 20.12 -11.33
N LEU A 88 -6.03 19.34 -10.53
CA LEU A 88 -5.51 18.63 -9.37
C LEU A 88 -5.66 17.14 -9.60
N VAL A 89 -4.63 16.36 -9.28
CA VAL A 89 -4.70 14.91 -9.27
C VAL A 89 -4.50 14.40 -7.84
N THR A 90 -5.27 13.40 -7.46
CA THR A 90 -5.10 12.63 -6.24
C THR A 90 -4.88 11.16 -6.60
N SER A 91 -3.98 10.49 -5.90
CA SER A 91 -3.62 9.10 -6.14
C SER A 91 -3.67 8.31 -4.85
N PHE A 92 -4.24 7.13 -4.91
CA PHE A 92 -4.18 6.11 -3.88
C PHE A 92 -3.63 4.83 -4.47
N SER A 93 -2.54 4.30 -3.90
CA SER A 93 -1.90 3.06 -4.32
C SER A 93 -1.85 2.07 -3.18
N TYR A 94 -2.08 0.80 -3.50
CA TYR A 94 -1.96 -0.31 -2.57
C TYR A 94 -1.26 -1.49 -3.25
N ALA A 95 -0.21 -2.00 -2.64
CA ALA A 95 0.51 -3.18 -3.10
C ALA A 95 0.79 -4.14 -1.96
N ASN A 96 0.84 -5.43 -2.26
CA ASN A 96 1.23 -6.46 -1.32
C ASN A 96 2.05 -7.56 -2.00
N ALA A 97 2.89 -8.20 -1.21
CA ALA A 97 3.55 -9.45 -1.54
C ALA A 97 3.52 -10.38 -0.32
N LYS A 98 3.46 -11.66 -0.56
CA LYS A 98 3.58 -12.71 0.45
C LYS A 98 4.51 -13.76 -0.11
N ASP A 99 5.59 -14.01 0.59
CA ASP A 99 6.50 -15.11 0.31
C ASP A 99 6.41 -16.14 1.44
N GLU A 100 6.31 -17.41 1.08
CA GLU A 100 6.23 -18.53 2.01
C GLU A 100 7.25 -19.58 1.59
N GLN A 101 8.20 -19.85 2.47
CA GLN A 101 9.17 -20.92 2.29
C GLN A 101 8.93 -22.03 3.31
N LYS A 102 8.85 -23.26 2.82
CA LYS A 102 8.71 -24.46 3.64
C LYS A 102 9.94 -25.34 3.49
N THR A 103 10.68 -25.52 4.57
CA THR A 103 11.83 -26.40 4.61
C THR A 103 11.47 -27.66 5.40
N HIS A 104 11.45 -28.80 4.71
CA HIS A 104 11.20 -30.09 5.32
C HIS A 104 12.50 -30.72 5.83
N TYR A 105 12.59 -30.98 7.13
CA TYR A 105 13.71 -31.68 7.74
C TYR A 105 13.47 -33.19 7.80
N SER A 106 12.21 -33.63 7.85
CA SER A 106 11.76 -35.02 7.78
C SER A 106 10.28 -35.08 7.41
N ASP A 107 9.74 -36.28 7.19
CA ASP A 107 8.32 -36.51 6.90
C ASP A 107 7.36 -35.99 7.98
N THR A 108 7.90 -35.76 9.20
CA THR A 108 7.14 -35.32 10.35
C THR A 108 7.53 -33.95 10.92
N ARG A 109 8.61 -33.35 10.42
CA ARG A 109 9.10 -32.03 10.88
C ARG A 109 9.39 -31.11 9.73
N TRP A 110 8.85 -29.91 9.79
CA TRP A 110 9.16 -28.83 8.83
C TRP A 110 9.17 -27.48 9.51
N HIS A 111 9.86 -26.58 8.88
CA HIS A 111 9.95 -25.17 9.23
C HIS A 111 9.23 -24.35 8.17
N GLU A 112 8.44 -23.37 8.60
CA GLU A 112 7.71 -22.48 7.72
C GLU A 112 8.10 -21.03 8.02
N ASP A 113 8.72 -20.39 7.03
CA ASP A 113 9.00 -18.96 7.03
C ASP A 113 8.00 -18.25 6.12
N SER A 114 7.41 -17.18 6.62
CA SER A 114 6.49 -16.34 5.86
C SER A 114 6.86 -14.88 6.04
N VAL A 115 7.10 -14.22 4.93
CA VAL A 115 7.32 -12.77 4.86
C VAL A 115 6.13 -12.15 4.14
N ARG A 116 5.47 -11.21 4.80
CA ARG A 116 4.37 -10.46 4.20
C ARG A 116 4.73 -8.98 4.17
N ASN A 117 4.81 -8.45 2.97
CA ASN A 117 5.04 -7.04 2.74
C ASN A 117 3.76 -6.36 2.24
N ARG A 118 3.46 -5.18 2.80
CA ARG A 118 2.33 -4.34 2.41
C ARG A 118 2.83 -2.91 2.29
N TRP A 119 2.42 -2.27 1.21
CA TRP A 119 2.73 -0.90 0.94
C TRP A 119 1.48 -0.17 0.46
N PHE A 120 1.28 1.05 0.93
CA PHE A 120 0.29 1.94 0.37
C PHE A 120 0.79 3.39 0.36
N SER A 121 0.30 4.16 -0.61
CA SER A 121 0.58 5.60 -0.70
C SER A 121 -0.69 6.40 -0.92
N VAL A 122 -0.64 7.64 -0.45
CA VAL A 122 -1.64 8.68 -0.74
C VAL A 122 -0.89 9.93 -1.16
N MET A 123 -1.19 10.41 -2.35
CA MET A 123 -0.53 11.57 -2.94
C MET A 123 -1.53 12.50 -3.60
N ALA A 124 -1.14 13.76 -3.72
CA ALA A 124 -1.87 14.77 -4.48
C ALA A 124 -0.87 15.74 -5.12
N GLY A 125 -1.30 16.40 -6.20
CA GLY A 125 -0.48 17.39 -6.86
C GLY A 125 -1.11 18.00 -8.10
N PRO A 126 -0.45 18.99 -8.69
CA PRO A 126 -0.93 19.67 -9.88
C PRO A 126 -0.88 18.77 -11.12
N SER A 127 -1.85 18.97 -11.99
CA SER A 127 -1.86 18.45 -13.36
C SER A 127 -1.98 19.58 -14.37
N VAL A 128 -1.32 19.41 -15.49
CA VAL A 128 -1.33 20.37 -16.61
C VAL A 128 -1.80 19.64 -17.85
N ARG A 129 -2.83 20.16 -18.50
CA ARG A 129 -3.26 19.72 -19.82
C ARG A 129 -2.41 20.44 -20.86
N VAL A 130 -1.65 19.68 -21.63
CA VAL A 130 -0.81 20.20 -22.71
C VAL A 130 -1.62 20.40 -23.99
N ASN A 131 -2.54 19.45 -24.26
CA ASN A 131 -3.49 19.50 -25.36
C ASN A 131 -4.71 18.60 -25.05
N GLU A 132 -5.65 18.48 -25.98
CA GLU A 132 -6.91 17.76 -25.79
C GLU A 132 -6.73 16.27 -25.43
N TRP A 133 -5.63 15.67 -25.84
CA TRP A 133 -5.37 14.23 -25.70
C TRP A 133 -4.17 13.91 -24.80
N PHE A 134 -3.44 14.91 -24.31
CA PHE A 134 -2.25 14.70 -23.48
C PHE A 134 -2.21 15.64 -22.28
N SER A 135 -1.97 15.06 -21.11
CA SER A 135 -1.77 15.77 -19.85
C SER A 135 -0.62 15.17 -19.07
N ALA A 136 0.06 15.99 -18.28
CA ALA A 136 1.11 15.58 -17.37
C ALA A 136 0.79 16.02 -15.95
N TYR A 137 1.31 15.30 -14.96
CA TYR A 137 1.13 15.65 -13.55
C TYR A 137 2.31 15.23 -12.70
N ALA A 138 2.45 15.90 -11.56
CA ALA A 138 3.38 15.52 -10.51
C ALA A 138 2.66 15.54 -9.16
N MET A 139 3.01 14.62 -8.28
CA MET A 139 2.35 14.43 -7.00
C MET A 139 3.36 14.27 -5.89
N ALA A 140 2.97 14.67 -4.68
CA ALA A 140 3.71 14.39 -3.46
C ALA A 140 2.72 13.98 -2.36
N GLY A 141 3.22 13.22 -1.39
CA GLY A 141 2.39 12.73 -0.31
C GLY A 141 3.16 11.84 0.65
N VAL A 142 2.48 10.83 1.15
CA VAL A 142 3.03 9.90 2.13
C VAL A 142 2.81 8.45 1.71
N ALA A 143 3.78 7.60 2.03
CA ALA A 143 3.69 6.17 1.89
C ALA A 143 3.90 5.49 3.25
N TYR A 144 3.24 4.37 3.42
CA TYR A 144 3.37 3.51 4.58
C TYR A 144 3.72 2.10 4.14
N SER A 145 4.84 1.61 4.64
CA SER A 145 5.34 0.25 4.40
C SER A 145 5.24 -0.56 5.68
N ARG A 146 4.83 -1.81 5.57
CA ARG A 146 4.80 -2.75 6.69
C ARG A 146 5.29 -4.11 6.25
N VAL A 147 6.31 -4.60 6.94
CA VAL A 147 6.83 -5.96 6.82
C VAL A 147 6.42 -6.75 8.05
N SER A 148 5.89 -7.92 7.84
CA SER A 148 5.58 -8.89 8.91
C SER A 148 6.26 -10.20 8.55
N THR A 149 7.10 -10.68 9.44
CA THR A 149 7.77 -11.98 9.35
C THR A 149 7.16 -12.95 10.33
N PHE A 150 6.97 -14.16 9.92
CA PHE A 150 6.58 -15.28 10.75
C PHE A 150 7.52 -16.44 10.47
N SER A 151 8.05 -17.03 11.52
CA SER A 151 8.89 -18.22 11.48
C SER A 151 8.31 -19.23 12.45
N GLY A 152 8.01 -20.44 11.99
CA GLY A 152 7.36 -21.46 12.81
C GLY A 152 7.87 -22.87 12.54
N ASP A 153 8.15 -23.60 13.62
CA ASP A 153 8.49 -25.01 13.61
C ASP A 153 7.25 -25.87 13.84
N TYR A 154 6.99 -26.79 12.94
CA TYR A 154 5.85 -27.71 13.00
C TYR A 154 6.31 -29.15 13.16
N LEU A 155 5.58 -29.89 14.01
CA LEU A 155 5.70 -31.33 14.19
C LEU A 155 4.36 -32.02 13.87
N ARG A 156 4.44 -33.02 12.98
CA ARG A 156 3.29 -33.88 12.70
C ARG A 156 3.19 -34.98 13.74
N VAL A 157 2.11 -34.97 14.49
CA VAL A 157 1.81 -35.95 15.56
C VAL A 157 0.62 -36.77 15.15
N THR A 158 0.74 -38.09 15.26
CA THR A 158 -0.39 -39.02 15.08
C THR A 158 -0.92 -39.44 16.44
N ASP A 159 -2.19 -39.16 16.72
CA ASP A 159 -2.88 -39.55 17.95
C ASP A 159 -3.10 -41.06 18.01
N ASN A 160 -3.32 -41.62 19.20
CA ASN A 160 -3.62 -43.03 19.43
C ASN A 160 -4.85 -43.55 18.67
N LYS A 161 -5.65 -42.67 18.05
CA LYS A 161 -6.78 -42.98 17.19
C LYS A 161 -6.45 -42.96 15.70
N GLY A 162 -5.16 -42.82 15.31
CA GLY A 162 -4.71 -42.75 13.93
C GLY A 162 -4.99 -41.41 13.23
N LYS A 163 -5.45 -40.38 13.95
CA LYS A 163 -5.62 -39.02 13.38
C LYS A 163 -4.29 -38.26 13.46
N THR A 164 -3.88 -37.75 12.33
CA THR A 164 -2.69 -36.94 12.19
C THR A 164 -3.05 -35.46 12.29
N HIS A 165 -2.36 -34.68 13.11
CA HIS A 165 -2.47 -33.24 13.21
C HIS A 165 -1.10 -32.60 13.34
N ASP A 166 -1.00 -31.37 12.88
CA ASP A 166 0.22 -30.59 12.87
C ASP A 166 0.24 -29.71 14.13
N VAL A 167 1.31 -29.79 14.90
CA VAL A 167 1.50 -29.03 16.14
C VAL A 167 2.61 -28.01 15.93
N LEU A 168 2.34 -26.73 16.21
CA LEU A 168 3.33 -25.67 16.24
C LEU A 168 4.16 -25.83 17.52
N THR A 169 5.46 -26.09 17.38
CA THR A 169 6.37 -26.33 18.49
C THR A 169 7.18 -25.10 18.89
N GLY A 170 7.30 -24.13 17.99
CA GLY A 170 7.96 -22.86 18.24
C GLY A 170 7.57 -21.84 17.19
N SER A 171 7.43 -20.57 17.56
CA SER A 171 7.19 -19.48 16.61
C SER A 171 7.89 -18.21 17.04
N ASP A 172 8.35 -17.45 16.06
CA ASP A 172 8.87 -16.10 16.21
C ASP A 172 8.15 -15.16 15.22
N ASP A 173 7.68 -14.03 15.75
CA ASP A 173 6.92 -13.02 14.99
C ASP A 173 7.67 -11.69 15.00
N GLY A 174 7.99 -11.18 13.82
CA GLY A 174 8.56 -9.84 13.62
C GLY A 174 7.60 -8.89 12.91
N ARG A 175 7.55 -7.62 13.33
CA ARG A 175 6.80 -6.57 12.65
C ARG A 175 7.59 -5.29 12.61
N HIS A 176 7.80 -4.79 11.41
CA HIS A 176 8.43 -3.49 11.17
C HIS A 176 7.54 -2.66 10.27
N SER A 177 7.45 -1.36 10.57
CA SER A 177 6.69 -0.43 9.76
C SER A 177 7.42 0.90 9.64
N ASN A 178 7.31 1.51 8.47
CA ASN A 178 7.91 2.79 8.16
C ASN A 178 6.91 3.69 7.44
N THR A 179 6.92 4.97 7.79
CA THR A 179 6.17 6.01 7.09
C THR A 179 7.17 6.97 6.47
N SER A 180 7.05 7.21 5.19
CA SER A 180 7.99 8.01 4.42
C SER A 180 7.26 9.00 3.51
N LEU A 181 8.01 10.00 3.03
CA LEU A 181 7.54 10.83 1.93
C LEU A 181 7.43 10.00 0.66
N ALA A 182 6.38 10.27 -0.10
CA ALA A 182 6.15 9.71 -1.41
C ALA A 182 6.08 10.83 -2.45
N TRP A 183 6.53 10.53 -3.65
CA TRP A 183 6.46 11.40 -4.81
C TRP A 183 6.10 10.58 -6.04
N GLY A 184 5.52 11.23 -7.01
CA GLY A 184 5.16 10.58 -8.26
C GLY A 184 5.04 11.57 -9.41
N ALA A 185 5.19 11.06 -10.60
CA ALA A 185 4.93 11.79 -11.82
C ALA A 185 4.29 10.85 -12.85
N GLY A 186 3.45 11.40 -13.70
CA GLY A 186 2.80 10.59 -14.71
C GLY A 186 2.24 11.43 -15.85
N VAL A 187 1.76 10.69 -16.84
CA VAL A 187 1.12 11.23 -18.03
C VAL A 187 -0.20 10.53 -18.27
N GLN A 188 -1.15 11.27 -18.77
CA GLN A 188 -2.45 10.76 -19.16
C GLN A 188 -2.70 11.06 -20.62
N PHE A 189 -3.10 10.05 -21.35
CA PHE A 189 -3.54 10.13 -22.74
C PHE A 189 -5.05 9.93 -22.82
N ASN A 190 -5.73 10.76 -23.59
CA ASN A 190 -7.16 10.66 -23.82
C ASN A 190 -7.40 10.31 -25.30
N PRO A 191 -7.40 9.01 -25.67
CA PRO A 191 -7.61 8.59 -27.06
C PRO A 191 -9.02 8.89 -27.56
N THR A 192 -9.97 9.09 -26.65
CA THR A 192 -11.33 9.55 -26.90
C THR A 192 -11.74 10.58 -25.87
N GLU A 193 -12.86 11.25 -26.07
CA GLU A 193 -13.40 12.25 -25.12
C GLU A 193 -13.66 11.68 -23.72
N SER A 194 -14.01 10.39 -23.62
CA SER A 194 -14.41 9.75 -22.37
C SER A 194 -13.40 8.75 -21.80
N VAL A 195 -12.37 8.35 -22.58
CA VAL A 195 -11.40 7.35 -22.14
C VAL A 195 -10.05 7.99 -21.88
N ALA A 196 -9.46 7.64 -20.76
CA ALA A 196 -8.12 8.03 -20.38
C ALA A 196 -7.23 6.80 -20.18
N VAL A 197 -5.99 6.87 -20.65
CA VAL A 197 -4.93 5.90 -20.35
C VAL A 197 -3.87 6.63 -19.54
N ASP A 198 -3.54 6.08 -18.39
CA ASP A 198 -2.63 6.68 -17.43
C ASP A 198 -1.36 5.83 -17.26
N VAL A 199 -0.22 6.48 -17.31
CA VAL A 199 1.08 5.86 -17.04
C VAL A 199 1.81 6.72 -16.03
N ALA A 200 2.23 6.12 -14.92
CA ALA A 200 2.88 6.84 -13.84
C ALA A 200 4.04 6.06 -13.22
N TYR A 201 4.91 6.81 -12.57
CA TYR A 201 5.96 6.31 -11.72
C TYR A 201 5.85 6.96 -10.35
N GLU A 202 5.91 6.14 -9.30
CA GLU A 202 5.86 6.58 -7.90
C GLU A 202 7.08 6.07 -7.17
N GLY A 203 7.64 6.90 -6.27
CA GLY A 203 8.74 6.55 -5.40
C GLY A 203 8.47 6.94 -3.96
N SER A 204 9.00 6.17 -3.02
CA SER A 204 8.93 6.50 -1.59
C SER A 204 10.09 5.91 -0.82
N GLY A 205 10.35 6.47 0.37
CA GLY A 205 11.36 5.98 1.30
C GLY A 205 12.79 6.32 0.93
N SER A 206 13.71 5.79 1.72
CA SER A 206 15.16 5.92 1.52
C SER A 206 15.88 4.73 2.15
N GLY A 207 17.08 4.41 1.65
CA GLY A 207 17.85 3.25 2.11
C GLY A 207 17.09 1.96 1.89
N ASP A 208 17.09 1.08 2.89
CA ASP A 208 16.44 -0.24 2.87
C ASP A 208 14.89 -0.18 2.73
N TRP A 209 14.29 1.01 2.90
CA TRP A 209 12.85 1.26 2.75
C TRP A 209 12.50 1.94 1.43
N ARG A 210 13.43 1.95 0.50
CA ARG A 210 13.20 2.53 -0.82
C ARG A 210 12.22 1.65 -1.61
N THR A 211 11.24 2.31 -2.19
CA THR A 211 10.19 1.65 -2.97
C THR A 211 9.94 2.43 -4.24
N ASN A 212 9.94 1.75 -5.36
CA ASN A 212 9.71 2.30 -6.69
C ASN A 212 8.58 1.54 -7.36
N SER A 213 7.61 2.25 -7.92
CA SER A 213 6.40 1.66 -8.50
C SER A 213 6.15 2.18 -9.88
N PHE A 214 5.80 1.28 -10.78
CA PHE A 214 5.31 1.59 -12.12
C PHE A 214 3.81 1.28 -12.20
N ILE A 215 3.04 2.18 -12.78
CA ILE A 215 1.59 2.12 -12.83
C ILE A 215 1.12 2.30 -14.28
N VAL A 216 0.23 1.42 -14.69
CA VAL A 216 -0.54 1.57 -15.93
C VAL A 216 -2.01 1.44 -15.62
N GLY A 217 -2.81 2.41 -16.02
CA GLY A 217 -4.23 2.47 -15.70
C GLY A 217 -5.09 2.91 -16.87
N VAL A 218 -6.38 2.69 -16.70
CA VAL A 218 -7.43 3.15 -17.60
C VAL A 218 -8.45 3.93 -16.79
N GLY A 219 -8.95 5.01 -17.36
CA GLY A 219 -9.90 5.89 -16.70
C GLY A 219 -11.05 6.29 -17.58
N TYR A 220 -12.06 6.80 -16.90
CA TYR A 220 -13.23 7.40 -17.53
C TYR A 220 -13.30 8.90 -17.17
N LYS A 221 -13.49 9.70 -18.18
CA LYS A 221 -13.60 11.16 -18.10
C LYS A 221 -15.08 11.56 -18.24
N PHE A 222 -15.55 12.39 -17.35
CA PHE A 222 -16.94 12.86 -17.24
C PHE A 222 -17.03 14.30 -16.78
#